data_cb443c24a5fb55369ecd7656ac736ea3
#
_entry.id   cb443c24a5fb55369ecd7656ac736ea3
#
_cell.length_a   1.000
_cell.length_b   1.000
_cell.length_c   1.000
_cell.angle_alpha   90.00
_cell.angle_beta   90.00
_cell.angle_gamma   90.00
#
_symmetry.space_group_name_H-M   'P 1'
#
loop_
_entity.id
_entity.type
_entity.pdbx_description
1 polymer ?
#
loop_
_entity_poly.entity_id
_entity_poly.type
_entity_poly.pdbx_seq_one_letter_code
_entity_poly.pdbx_strand_id
1 'polypeptide(L)'
;MKVAVLMGGKSFEREVSLASGKVVCEALEEAGHKVVPLDTNADLVPTLRSERPDVVYNALHGKHGEDGTIQSLLEFLGIPFVGSPASVCHRAWNKDALHSSLAKYRDLTGEEGCASWPQGVYLARDAFKGMGAAAALDMVADRVI
;
A
#
# COMPACT_ATOMS: atom_id res chain seq x y z
N MET A 1 0.46 -3.86 -25.25
CA MET A 1 0.75 -2.67 -24.44
C MET A 1 2.17 -2.78 -23.87
N LYS A 2 2.79 -1.66 -23.51
CA LYS A 2 4.05 -1.63 -22.78
C LYS A 2 3.74 -1.43 -21.29
N VAL A 3 4.06 -2.42 -20.47
CA VAL A 3 3.76 -2.44 -19.03
C VAL A 3 5.06 -2.34 -18.25
N ALA A 4 5.20 -1.33 -17.41
CA ALA A 4 6.28 -1.30 -16.43
C ALA A 4 5.81 -2.00 -15.14
N VAL A 5 6.63 -2.92 -14.62
CA VAL A 5 6.36 -3.62 -13.37
C VAL A 5 7.32 -3.12 -12.30
N LEU A 6 6.79 -2.37 -11.34
CA LEU A 6 7.58 -1.89 -10.21
C LEU A 6 7.72 -3.01 -9.18
N MET A 7 8.96 -3.33 -8.80
CA MET A 7 9.26 -4.37 -7.83
C MET A 7 10.47 -4.00 -6.99
N GLY A 8 10.80 -4.77 -5.97
CA GLY A 8 11.94 -4.56 -5.10
C GLY A 8 11.69 -3.46 -4.06
N GLY A 9 12.32 -2.32 -4.24
CA GLY A 9 12.18 -1.19 -3.33
C GLY A 9 13.02 -1.31 -2.04
N LYS A 10 12.73 -0.44 -1.06
CA LYS A 10 13.51 -0.29 0.17
C LYS A 10 12.79 -0.80 1.42
N SER A 11 11.61 -1.40 1.29
CA SER A 11 10.88 -1.95 2.44
C SER A 11 11.51 -3.26 2.92
N PHE A 12 11.15 -3.70 4.12
CA PHE A 12 11.53 -5.01 4.63
C PHE A 12 10.94 -6.18 3.81
N GLU A 13 9.95 -5.89 2.95
CA GLU A 13 9.26 -6.86 2.09
C GLU A 13 9.85 -6.90 0.66
N ARG A 14 11.08 -6.39 0.48
CA ARG A 14 11.76 -6.34 -0.82
C ARG A 14 11.76 -7.68 -1.55
N GLU A 15 12.13 -8.76 -0.85
CA GLU A 15 12.22 -10.10 -1.45
C GLU A 15 10.84 -10.62 -1.90
N VAL A 16 9.80 -10.33 -1.13
CA VAL A 16 8.42 -10.66 -1.49
C VAL A 16 8.01 -9.89 -2.74
N SER A 17 8.36 -8.62 -2.80
CA SER A 17 8.09 -7.75 -3.96
C SER A 17 8.80 -8.24 -5.23
N LEU A 18 10.06 -8.65 -5.12
CA LEU A 18 10.81 -9.21 -6.24
C LEU A 18 10.19 -10.53 -6.75
N ALA A 19 9.78 -11.39 -5.82
CA ALA A 19 9.12 -12.66 -6.17
C ALA A 19 7.77 -12.43 -6.87
N SER A 20 6.93 -11.57 -6.30
CA SER A 20 5.62 -11.19 -6.88
C SER A 20 5.79 -10.53 -8.25
N GLY A 21 6.73 -9.59 -8.35
CA GLY A 21 6.99 -8.87 -9.59
C GLY A 21 7.46 -9.80 -10.71
N LYS A 22 8.29 -10.79 -10.40
CA LYS A 22 8.74 -11.78 -11.38
C LYS A 22 7.56 -12.58 -11.96
N VAL A 23 6.68 -13.09 -11.11
CA VAL A 23 5.49 -13.83 -11.56
C VAL A 23 4.59 -12.99 -12.44
N VAL A 24 4.40 -11.70 -12.06
CA VAL A 24 3.61 -10.76 -12.86
C VAL A 24 4.27 -10.49 -14.21
N CYS A 25 5.59 -10.31 -14.26
CA CYS A 25 6.30 -10.13 -15.54
C CYS A 25 6.09 -11.30 -16.47
N GLU A 26 6.29 -12.54 -15.98
CA GLU A 26 6.10 -13.76 -16.75
C GLU A 26 4.66 -13.87 -17.31
N ALA A 27 3.66 -13.63 -16.46
CA ALA A 27 2.26 -13.68 -16.89
C ALA A 27 1.90 -12.60 -17.93
N LEU A 28 2.44 -11.41 -17.79
CA LEU A 28 2.20 -10.32 -18.75
C LEU A 28 2.91 -10.57 -20.11
N GLU A 29 4.10 -11.17 -20.09
CA GLU A 29 4.82 -11.58 -21.30
C GLU A 29 4.06 -12.71 -22.04
N GLU A 30 3.58 -13.73 -21.30
CA GLU A 30 2.73 -14.79 -21.86
C GLU A 30 1.42 -14.23 -22.47
N ALA A 31 0.89 -13.16 -21.88
CA ALA A 31 -0.28 -12.45 -22.43
C ALA A 31 0.05 -11.54 -23.65
N GLY A 32 1.30 -11.53 -24.10
CA GLY A 32 1.75 -10.80 -25.30
C GLY A 32 2.01 -9.31 -25.05
N HIS A 33 2.25 -8.90 -23.81
CA HIS A 33 2.65 -7.53 -23.49
C HIS A 33 4.17 -7.34 -23.54
N LYS A 34 4.61 -6.11 -23.83
CA LYS A 34 6.01 -5.72 -23.67
C LYS A 34 6.23 -5.33 -22.21
N VAL A 35 7.01 -6.09 -21.47
CA VAL A 35 7.24 -5.88 -20.03
C VAL A 35 8.57 -5.17 -19.79
N VAL A 36 8.58 -4.22 -18.85
CA VAL A 36 9.76 -3.51 -18.37
C VAL A 36 9.82 -3.64 -16.86
N PRO A 37 10.60 -4.60 -16.31
CA PRO A 37 10.79 -4.72 -14.88
C PRO A 37 11.64 -3.57 -14.34
N LEU A 38 11.19 -2.90 -13.27
CA LEU A 38 11.85 -1.75 -12.67
C LEU A 38 11.96 -1.91 -11.16
N ASP A 39 13.18 -1.91 -10.65
CA ASP A 39 13.43 -1.73 -9.22
C ASP A 39 13.30 -0.24 -8.85
N THR A 40 12.66 0.06 -7.74
CA THR A 40 12.48 1.44 -7.28
C THR A 40 13.76 1.98 -6.63
N ASN A 41 14.56 2.66 -7.42
CA ASN A 41 15.80 3.31 -7.03
C ASN A 41 15.82 4.80 -7.48
N ALA A 42 16.97 5.45 -7.38
CA ALA A 42 17.14 6.85 -7.76
C ALA A 42 16.85 7.14 -9.24
N ASP A 43 16.97 6.13 -10.11
CA ASP A 43 16.79 6.25 -11.56
C ASP A 43 15.35 5.96 -12.01
N LEU A 44 14.43 5.67 -11.09
CA LEU A 44 13.05 5.31 -11.41
C LEU A 44 12.36 6.36 -12.29
N VAL A 45 12.42 7.64 -11.90
CA VAL A 45 11.74 8.72 -12.63
C VAL A 45 12.36 8.93 -14.02
N PRO A 46 13.69 9.06 -14.19
CA PRO A 46 14.32 9.09 -15.51
C PRO A 46 13.94 7.89 -16.37
N THR A 47 13.93 6.68 -15.79
CA THR A 47 13.61 5.45 -16.52
C THR A 47 12.14 5.43 -16.96
N LEU A 48 11.19 5.76 -16.11
CA LEU A 48 9.78 5.87 -16.48
C LEU A 48 9.54 6.87 -17.61
N ARG A 49 10.25 7.99 -17.59
CA ARG A 49 10.17 9.01 -18.66
C ARG A 49 10.77 8.54 -19.98
N SER A 50 11.86 7.80 -19.96
CA SER A 50 12.50 7.26 -21.17
C SER A 50 11.72 6.08 -21.74
N GLU A 51 11.27 5.17 -20.89
CA GLU A 51 10.53 3.97 -21.29
C GLU A 51 9.11 4.27 -21.75
N ARG A 52 8.48 5.33 -21.22
CA ARG A 52 7.10 5.73 -21.57
C ARG A 52 6.13 4.55 -21.56
N PRO A 53 5.96 3.85 -20.43
CA PRO A 53 5.01 2.75 -20.38
C PRO A 53 3.57 3.25 -20.58
N ASP A 54 2.74 2.41 -21.19
CA ASP A 54 1.30 2.67 -21.32
C ASP A 54 0.61 2.59 -19.95
N VAL A 55 1.11 1.71 -19.08
CA VAL A 55 0.60 1.49 -17.72
C VAL A 55 1.70 0.95 -16.82
N VAL A 56 1.58 1.25 -15.53
CA VAL A 56 2.45 0.71 -14.49
C VAL A 56 1.68 -0.32 -13.67
N TYR A 57 2.26 -1.51 -13.47
CA TYR A 57 1.83 -2.47 -12.47
C TYR A 57 2.69 -2.32 -11.22
N ASN A 58 2.05 -2.07 -10.08
CA ASN A 58 2.75 -1.92 -8.81
C ASN A 58 2.78 -3.24 -8.05
N ALA A 59 3.92 -3.92 -8.06
CA ALA A 59 4.20 -5.13 -7.29
C ALA A 59 5.06 -4.85 -6.03
N LEU A 60 5.16 -3.59 -5.61
CA LEU A 60 5.82 -3.22 -4.37
C LEU A 60 4.96 -3.60 -3.17
N HIS A 61 5.62 -3.95 -2.06
CA HIS A 61 4.98 -4.26 -0.79
C HIS A 61 5.47 -3.33 0.33
N GLY A 62 4.58 -3.08 1.28
CA GLY A 62 4.88 -2.30 2.47
C GLY A 62 5.09 -0.81 2.20
N LYS A 63 5.97 -0.22 3.00
CA LYS A 63 6.25 1.22 2.95
C LYS A 63 6.77 1.64 1.57
N HIS A 64 6.30 2.78 1.09
CA HIS A 64 6.50 3.39 -0.23
C HIS A 64 5.77 2.68 -1.38
N GLY A 65 5.38 1.41 -1.26
CA GLY A 65 4.63 0.67 -2.26
C GLY A 65 3.11 0.74 -2.06
N GLU A 66 2.67 0.68 -0.80
CA GLU A 66 1.24 0.58 -0.44
C GLU A 66 0.72 1.81 0.30
N ASP A 67 1.60 2.71 0.74
CA ASP A 67 1.27 3.87 1.56
C ASP A 67 0.85 5.13 0.78
N GLY A 68 0.70 5.02 -0.55
CA GLY A 68 0.36 6.14 -1.43
C GLY A 68 1.57 6.89 -2.01
N THR A 69 2.80 6.59 -1.57
CA THR A 69 4.00 7.31 -2.03
C THR A 69 4.23 7.12 -3.52
N ILE A 70 4.29 5.86 -3.98
CA ILE A 70 4.53 5.57 -5.40
C ILE A 70 3.34 5.98 -6.27
N GLN A 71 2.12 5.83 -5.74
CA GLN A 71 0.89 6.24 -6.43
C GLN A 71 0.88 7.75 -6.67
N SER A 72 1.25 8.56 -5.65
CA SER A 72 1.38 10.02 -5.80
C SER A 72 2.41 10.41 -6.87
N LEU A 73 3.53 9.69 -6.93
CA LEU A 73 4.55 9.92 -7.97
C LEU A 73 4.01 9.62 -9.37
N LEU A 74 3.30 8.50 -9.54
CA LEU A 74 2.74 8.12 -10.83
C LEU A 74 1.63 9.07 -11.27
N GLU A 75 0.76 9.51 -10.34
CA GLU A 75 -0.24 10.55 -10.58
C GLU A 75 0.41 11.87 -11.02
N PHE A 76 1.45 12.31 -10.33
CA PHE A 76 2.20 13.52 -10.68
C PHE A 76 2.84 13.43 -12.07
N LEU A 77 3.33 12.25 -12.45
CA LEU A 77 3.91 12.00 -13.76
C LEU A 77 2.85 11.81 -14.87
N GLY A 78 1.58 11.71 -14.51
CA GLY A 78 0.49 11.43 -15.45
C GLY A 78 0.55 10.03 -16.05
N ILE A 79 1.16 9.07 -15.36
CA ILE A 79 1.30 7.68 -15.83
C ILE A 79 0.18 6.82 -15.24
N PRO A 80 -0.66 6.18 -16.07
CA PRO A 80 -1.67 5.26 -15.60
C PRO A 80 -1.06 4.09 -14.82
N PHE A 81 -1.73 3.63 -13.76
CA PHE A 81 -1.26 2.49 -12.99
C PHE A 81 -2.42 1.63 -12.48
N VAL A 82 -2.10 0.37 -12.18
CA VAL A 82 -3.04 -0.59 -11.60
C VAL A 82 -3.02 -0.43 -10.08
N GLY A 83 -4.19 -0.17 -9.49
CA GLY A 83 -4.35 -0.03 -8.05
C GLY A 83 -5.23 1.15 -7.66
N SER A 84 -5.33 1.39 -6.36
CA SER A 84 -6.09 2.51 -5.80
C SER A 84 -5.31 3.83 -5.92
N PRO A 85 -6.01 4.96 -6.03
CA PRO A 85 -5.40 6.29 -6.02
C PRO A 85 -4.58 6.55 -4.74
N ALA A 86 -3.59 7.44 -4.83
CA ALA A 86 -2.71 7.79 -3.71
C ALA A 86 -3.48 8.20 -2.45
N SER A 87 -4.54 8.99 -2.59
CA SER A 87 -5.37 9.44 -1.46
C SER A 87 -6.06 8.28 -0.72
N VAL A 88 -6.44 7.23 -1.44
CA VAL A 88 -7.03 6.02 -0.86
C VAL A 88 -5.96 5.20 -0.16
N CYS A 89 -4.80 5.01 -0.79
CA CYS A 89 -3.66 4.30 -0.20
C CYS A 89 -3.19 4.97 1.11
N HIS A 90 -3.02 6.28 1.13
CA HIS A 90 -2.66 7.03 2.34
C HIS A 90 -3.66 6.82 3.48
N ARG A 91 -4.96 6.83 3.16
CA ARG A 91 -6.01 6.62 4.16
C ARG A 91 -6.03 5.19 4.66
N ALA A 92 -5.90 4.21 3.77
CA ALA A 92 -5.89 2.80 4.12
C ALA A 92 -4.64 2.39 4.92
N TRP A 93 -3.50 3.01 4.62
CA TRP A 93 -2.25 2.81 5.35
C TRP A 93 -2.33 3.29 6.80
N ASN A 94 -2.97 4.43 7.02
CA ASN A 94 -3.26 4.93 8.37
C ASN A 94 -4.54 4.26 8.90
N LYS A 95 -4.37 3.24 9.74
CA LYS A 95 -5.48 2.43 10.27
C LYS A 95 -6.49 3.25 11.07
N ASP A 96 -6.03 4.28 11.79
CA ASP A 96 -6.90 5.21 12.52
C ASP A 96 -7.78 6.04 11.55
N ALA A 97 -7.17 6.61 10.52
CA ALA A 97 -7.90 7.34 9.49
C ALA A 97 -8.89 6.44 8.71
N LEU A 98 -8.51 5.18 8.46
CA LEU A 98 -9.38 4.21 7.81
C LEU A 98 -10.61 3.92 8.67
N HIS A 99 -10.42 3.55 9.94
CA HIS A 99 -11.53 3.27 10.85
C HIS A 99 -12.45 4.46 11.06
N SER A 100 -11.89 5.67 11.22
CA SER A 100 -12.68 6.90 11.32
C SER A 100 -13.53 7.15 10.06
N SER A 101 -12.97 6.84 8.88
CA SER A 101 -13.70 6.97 7.61
C SER A 101 -14.82 5.93 7.49
N LEU A 102 -14.58 4.69 7.90
CA LEU A 102 -15.59 3.62 7.88
C LEU A 102 -16.72 3.86 8.88
N ALA A 103 -16.40 4.33 10.09
CA ALA A 103 -17.39 4.71 11.09
C ALA A 103 -18.31 5.82 10.57
N LYS A 104 -17.72 6.86 9.95
CA LYS A 104 -18.48 7.95 9.34
C LYS A 104 -19.36 7.47 8.17
N TYR A 105 -18.88 6.54 7.35
CA TYR A 105 -19.66 5.96 6.26
C TYR A 105 -20.88 5.21 6.81
N ARG A 106 -20.72 4.38 7.83
CA ARG A 106 -21.80 3.67 8.51
C ARG A 106 -22.86 4.64 9.02
N ASP A 107 -22.45 5.72 9.70
CA ASP A 107 -23.35 6.72 10.27
C ASP A 107 -24.15 7.47 9.19
N LEU A 108 -23.57 7.66 8.00
CA LEU A 108 -24.24 8.34 6.88
C LEU A 108 -25.18 7.44 6.09
N THR A 109 -24.86 6.15 5.95
CA THR A 109 -25.62 5.22 5.10
C THR A 109 -26.67 4.42 5.86
N GLY A 110 -26.55 4.31 7.19
CA GLY A 110 -27.37 3.43 8.00
C GLY A 110 -27.20 1.94 7.67
N GLU A 111 -26.21 1.60 6.85
CA GLU A 111 -25.94 0.21 6.47
C GLU A 111 -25.27 -0.55 7.60
N GLU A 112 -26.01 -1.46 8.22
CA GLU A 112 -25.47 -2.39 9.22
C GLU A 112 -24.49 -3.43 8.62
N GLY A 113 -24.36 -3.51 7.30
CA GLY A 113 -23.46 -4.43 6.61
C GLY A 113 -21.97 -4.23 6.95
N CYS A 114 -21.59 -3.07 7.49
CA CYS A 114 -20.27 -2.80 8.04
C CYS A 114 -20.18 -3.08 9.56
N ALA A 115 -21.25 -3.57 10.19
CA ALA A 115 -21.30 -3.82 11.64
C ALA A 115 -20.39 -4.96 12.13
N SER A 116 -19.88 -5.77 11.20
CA SER A 116 -18.96 -6.87 11.51
C SER A 116 -17.49 -6.47 11.54
N TRP A 117 -17.18 -5.18 11.35
CA TRP A 117 -15.80 -4.72 11.48
C TRP A 117 -15.37 -4.76 12.94
N PRO A 118 -14.25 -5.42 13.26
CA PRO A 118 -13.77 -5.46 14.63
C PRO A 118 -13.54 -4.05 15.15
N GLN A 119 -14.03 -3.79 16.35
CA GLN A 119 -13.76 -2.52 17.01
C GLN A 119 -12.26 -2.46 17.31
N GLY A 120 -11.57 -1.45 16.74
CA GLY A 120 -10.17 -1.21 16.98
C GLY A 120 -9.97 -0.31 18.19
N VAL A 121 -9.03 -0.67 19.05
CA VAL A 121 -8.51 0.22 20.07
C VAL A 121 -7.22 0.84 19.54
N TYR A 122 -7.17 2.17 19.48
CA TYR A 122 -6.00 2.90 19.03
C TYR A 122 -5.19 3.37 20.21
N LEU A 123 -3.95 2.95 20.27
CA LEU A 123 -2.99 3.39 21.25
C LEU A 123 -1.86 4.14 20.52
N ALA A 124 -1.63 5.39 20.91
CA ALA A 124 -0.51 6.15 20.39
C ALA A 124 0.79 5.43 20.72
N ARG A 125 1.75 5.43 19.80
CA ARG A 125 3.07 4.80 20.01
C ARG A 125 3.73 5.23 21.31
N ASP A 126 3.53 6.50 21.70
CA ASP A 126 4.10 7.06 22.93
C ASP A 126 3.47 6.51 24.21
N ALA A 127 2.27 5.92 24.12
CA ALA A 127 1.63 5.26 25.26
C ALA A 127 2.44 4.03 25.76
N PHE A 128 3.30 3.46 24.93
CA PHE A 128 4.14 2.31 25.25
C PHE A 128 5.56 2.69 25.70
N LYS A 129 5.92 3.98 25.72
CA LYS A 129 7.25 4.41 26.15
C LYS A 129 7.48 4.05 27.62
N GLY A 130 8.57 3.33 27.87
CA GLY A 130 8.96 2.91 29.22
C GLY A 130 8.17 1.74 29.80
N MET A 131 7.24 1.13 29.05
CA MET A 131 6.51 -0.05 29.48
C MET A 131 7.25 -1.34 29.11
N GLY A 132 7.25 -2.30 30.04
CA GLY A 132 7.60 -3.69 29.72
C GLY A 132 6.49 -4.37 28.91
N ALA A 133 6.82 -5.48 28.22
CA ALA A 133 5.86 -6.19 27.37
C ALA A 133 4.58 -6.62 28.10
N ALA A 134 4.68 -7.08 29.35
CA ALA A 134 3.52 -7.49 30.15
C ALA A 134 2.57 -6.32 30.41
N ALA A 135 3.08 -5.18 30.88
CA ALA A 135 2.27 -3.98 31.14
C ALA A 135 1.62 -3.42 29.85
N ALA A 136 2.29 -3.54 28.70
CA ALA A 136 1.72 -3.16 27.43
C ALA A 136 0.56 -4.07 27.01
N LEU A 137 0.67 -5.38 27.25
CA LEU A 137 -0.40 -6.36 27.00
C LEU A 137 -1.60 -6.12 27.91
N ASP A 138 -1.38 -5.88 29.19
CA ASP A 138 -2.46 -5.60 30.17
C ASP A 138 -3.23 -4.32 29.75
N MET A 139 -2.51 -3.25 29.37
CA MET A 139 -3.14 -2.01 28.91
C MET A 139 -3.99 -2.20 27.64
N VAL A 140 -3.60 -3.12 26.75
CA VAL A 140 -4.39 -3.46 25.56
C VAL A 140 -5.61 -4.30 25.96
N ALA A 141 -5.41 -5.31 26.83
CA ALA A 141 -6.47 -6.21 27.28
C ALA A 141 -7.61 -5.44 27.98
N ASP A 142 -7.29 -4.50 28.86
CA ASP A 142 -8.28 -3.68 29.57
C ASP A 142 -9.16 -2.79 28.68
N ARG A 143 -8.80 -2.64 27.40
CA ARG A 143 -9.53 -1.80 26.43
C ARG A 143 -10.25 -2.56 25.33
N VAL A 144 -10.06 -3.87 25.27
CA VAL A 144 -10.62 -4.75 24.22
C VAL A 144 -11.86 -5.52 24.70
N ILE A 145 -12.22 -5.41 25.98
CA ILE A 145 -13.38 -6.09 26.59
C ILE A 145 -14.61 -5.18 26.59
#